data_1bc7f51a2d4fd8d7c4f06851ce224ac8
#
_entry.id   1bc7f51a2d4fd8d7c4f06851ce224ac8
#
_cell.length_a   1.000
_cell.length_b   1.000
_cell.length_c   1.000
_cell.angle_alpha   90.00
_cell.angle_beta   90.00
_cell.angle_gamma   90.00
#
_symmetry.space_group_name_H-M   'P 1'
#
loop_
_entity.id
_entity.type
_entity.pdbx_description
1 polymer ?
#
loop_
_entity_poly.entity_id
_entity_poly.type
_entity_poly.pdbx_seq_one_letter_code
_entity_poly.pdbx_strand_id
1 'polypeptide(L)'
;MGREAVFANIRKRMIAMIVGGVILTLMGGFISFAAVVAGEYSVLILGLFALTPGVIFLIFGTSRRTHPEKSGIFKANPDLLQQADELYANIQYQDDYIIVSDRVLANKKAPFQMCWREEAYGIYQHTASMNFISYTNEIIVCTKHKKNVLRFNVYAKGKDTAMGLMQLLSQCCPNAMVGYTPETLAYVKEMQRRAQQ
;
A
#
# COMPACT_ATOMS: atom_id res chain seq x y z
N MET A 1 -17.13 7.76 10.81
CA MET A 1 -16.28 6.61 11.22
C MET A 1 -15.25 6.22 10.15
N GLY A 2 -15.63 6.04 8.90
CA GLY A 2 -14.73 5.54 7.84
C GLY A 2 -13.52 6.43 7.57
N ARG A 3 -13.71 7.73 7.38
CA ARG A 3 -12.63 8.70 7.13
C ARG A 3 -11.59 8.72 8.25
N GLU A 4 -12.05 8.68 9.50
CA GLU A 4 -11.13 8.69 10.65
C GLU A 4 -10.28 7.42 10.72
N ALA A 5 -10.84 6.26 10.38
CA ALA A 5 -10.10 5.00 10.33
C ALA A 5 -8.96 5.06 9.28
N VAL A 6 -9.24 5.63 8.09
CA VAL A 6 -8.23 5.86 7.05
C VAL A 6 -7.16 6.83 7.53
N PHE A 7 -7.55 7.98 8.09
CA PHE A 7 -6.60 8.97 8.60
C PHE A 7 -5.75 8.44 9.76
N ALA A 8 -6.35 7.69 10.69
CA ALA A 8 -5.64 7.05 11.79
C ALA A 8 -4.57 6.06 11.27
N ASN A 9 -4.92 5.27 10.23
CA ASN A 9 -3.97 4.35 9.62
C ASN A 9 -2.82 5.07 8.91
N ILE A 10 -3.12 6.14 8.18
CA ILE A 10 -2.08 6.99 7.56
C ILE A 10 -1.17 7.58 8.64
N ARG A 11 -1.73 8.17 9.70
CA ARG A 11 -0.96 8.74 10.82
C ARG A 11 -0.07 7.70 11.49
N LYS A 12 -0.60 6.49 11.74
CA LYS A 12 0.19 5.38 12.32
C LYS A 12 1.38 5.01 11.44
N ARG A 13 1.17 4.94 10.12
CA ARG A 13 2.24 4.63 9.17
C ARG A 13 3.32 5.73 9.12
N MET A 14 2.91 6.99 9.26
CA MET A 14 3.85 8.13 9.30
C MET A 14 4.71 8.14 10.57
N ILE A 15 4.25 7.57 11.69
CA ILE A 15 5.07 7.44 12.92
C ILE A 15 6.32 6.59 12.62
N ALA A 16 6.20 5.47 11.95
CA ALA A 16 7.34 4.64 11.60
C ALA A 16 8.36 5.40 10.72
N MET A 17 7.85 6.22 9.78
CA MET A 17 8.69 7.06 8.93
C MET A 17 9.39 8.16 9.73
N ILE A 18 8.73 8.78 10.70
CA ILE A 18 9.30 9.79 11.59
C ILE A 18 10.39 9.16 12.48
N VAL A 19 10.11 8.00 13.09
CA VAL A 19 11.08 7.28 13.93
C VAL A 19 12.32 6.91 13.12
N GLY A 20 12.15 6.36 11.91
CA GLY A 20 13.28 6.07 11.02
C GLY A 20 14.06 7.35 10.64
N GLY A 21 13.35 8.45 10.39
CA GLY A 21 13.95 9.76 10.13
C GLY A 21 14.78 10.28 11.30
N VAL A 22 14.29 10.17 12.55
CA VAL A 22 15.03 10.55 13.76
C VAL A 22 16.31 9.74 13.89
N ILE A 23 16.21 8.41 13.74
CA ILE A 23 17.39 7.52 13.87
C ILE A 23 18.43 7.88 12.81
N LEU A 24 18.05 8.02 11.54
CA LEU A 24 18.98 8.38 10.47
C LEU A 24 19.60 9.76 10.67
N THR A 25 18.83 10.73 11.14
CA THR A 25 19.33 12.09 11.41
C THR A 25 20.33 12.10 12.55
N LEU A 26 20.06 11.38 13.65
CA LEU A 26 20.97 11.28 14.78
C LEU A 26 22.26 10.54 14.40
N MET A 27 22.14 9.41 13.69
CA MET A 27 23.32 8.66 13.23
C MET A 27 24.15 9.48 12.24
N GLY A 28 23.53 10.08 11.24
CA GLY A 28 24.21 10.90 10.25
C GLY A 28 24.86 12.13 10.88
N GLY A 29 24.18 12.79 11.82
CA GLY A 29 24.73 13.92 12.59
C GLY A 29 25.93 13.53 13.44
N PHE A 30 25.86 12.40 14.15
CA PHE A 30 26.96 11.89 14.97
C PHE A 30 28.18 11.53 14.11
N ILE A 31 27.99 10.81 13.01
CA ILE A 31 29.08 10.45 12.07
C ILE A 31 29.72 11.71 11.49
N SER A 32 28.89 12.68 11.06
CA SER A 32 29.39 13.95 10.51
C SER A 32 30.19 14.75 11.53
N PHE A 33 29.72 14.82 12.76
CA PHE A 33 30.43 15.51 13.86
C PHE A 33 31.76 14.84 14.17
N ALA A 34 31.78 13.51 14.32
CA ALA A 34 33.00 12.74 14.57
C ALA A 34 34.02 12.91 13.44
N ALA A 35 33.58 12.90 12.18
CA ALA A 35 34.43 13.11 10.99
C ALA A 35 35.08 14.50 10.99
N VAL A 36 34.34 15.53 11.37
CA VAL A 36 34.88 16.91 11.46
C VAL A 36 35.94 16.99 12.55
N VAL A 37 35.68 16.42 13.73
CA VAL A 37 36.64 16.41 14.84
C VAL A 37 37.92 15.62 14.50
N ALA A 38 37.80 14.53 13.76
CA ALA A 38 38.92 13.70 13.33
C ALA A 38 39.66 14.24 12.10
N GLY A 39 39.09 15.24 11.38
CA GLY A 39 39.64 15.75 10.12
C GLY A 39 39.46 14.80 8.91
N GLU A 40 38.56 13.82 9.04
CA GLU A 40 38.32 12.75 8.06
C GLU A 40 37.18 13.10 7.10
N TYR A 41 37.46 13.88 6.05
CA TYR A 41 36.43 14.38 5.11
C TYR A 41 35.73 13.27 4.32
N SER A 42 36.37 12.12 4.09
CA SER A 42 35.76 10.96 3.43
C SER A 42 34.59 10.39 4.26
N VAL A 43 34.74 10.36 5.59
CA VAL A 43 33.72 9.89 6.53
C VAL A 43 32.59 10.93 6.66
N LEU A 44 32.89 12.22 6.48
CA LEU A 44 31.89 13.29 6.48
C LEU A 44 30.84 13.07 5.38
N ILE A 45 31.24 12.64 4.19
CA ILE A 45 30.33 12.35 3.06
C ILE A 45 29.33 11.25 3.46
N LEU A 46 29.77 10.19 4.15
CA LEU A 46 28.92 9.12 4.64
C LEU A 46 27.89 9.63 5.67
N GLY A 47 28.32 10.49 6.60
CA GLY A 47 27.44 11.11 7.57
C GLY A 47 26.35 11.97 6.91
N LEU A 48 26.70 12.80 5.94
CA LEU A 48 25.77 13.62 5.15
C LEU A 48 24.82 12.76 4.32
N PHE A 49 25.31 11.64 3.77
CA PHE A 49 24.47 10.71 3.01
C PHE A 49 23.38 10.04 3.87
N ALA A 50 23.63 9.79 5.16
CA ALA A 50 22.63 9.29 6.09
C ALA A 50 21.73 10.42 6.63
N LEU A 51 22.26 11.60 6.89
CA LEU A 51 21.54 12.74 7.44
C LEU A 51 20.48 13.28 6.47
N THR A 52 20.80 13.38 5.18
CA THR A 52 19.88 13.93 4.16
C THR A 52 18.57 13.16 4.08
N PRO A 53 18.51 11.83 3.88
CA PRO A 53 17.26 11.09 3.87
C PRO A 53 16.55 11.12 5.24
N GLY A 54 17.31 11.19 6.35
CA GLY A 54 16.75 11.34 7.68
C GLY A 54 15.90 12.61 7.81
N VAL A 55 16.44 13.74 7.43
CA VAL A 55 15.73 15.05 7.42
C VAL A 55 14.53 15.01 6.48
N ILE A 56 14.69 14.44 5.27
CA ILE A 56 13.59 14.28 4.32
C ILE A 56 12.45 13.45 4.92
N PHE A 57 12.75 12.34 5.58
CA PHE A 57 11.73 11.49 6.23
C PHE A 57 11.03 12.23 7.38
N LEU A 58 11.73 13.06 8.15
CA LEU A 58 11.13 13.89 9.19
C LEU A 58 10.15 14.90 8.59
N ILE A 59 10.57 15.65 7.59
CA ILE A 59 9.72 16.68 6.95
C ILE A 59 8.48 16.03 6.33
N PHE A 60 8.63 14.98 5.53
CA PHE A 60 7.49 14.29 4.89
C PHE A 60 6.62 13.55 5.90
N GLY A 61 7.22 12.90 6.89
CA GLY A 61 6.49 12.17 7.93
C GLY A 61 5.63 13.10 8.79
N THR A 62 6.19 14.20 9.27
CA THR A 62 5.46 15.20 10.07
C THR A 62 4.39 15.90 9.25
N SER A 63 4.71 16.37 8.04
CA SER A 63 3.73 17.02 7.15
C SER A 63 2.53 16.13 6.84
N ARG A 64 2.74 14.85 6.52
CA ARG A 64 1.63 13.91 6.22
C ARG A 64 0.92 13.39 7.47
N ARG A 65 1.53 13.47 8.64
CA ARG A 65 0.86 13.18 9.91
C ARG A 65 -0.12 14.27 10.30
N THR A 66 0.26 15.55 10.11
CA THR A 66 -0.59 16.71 10.39
C THR A 66 -1.64 16.92 9.30
N HIS A 67 -1.28 16.65 8.04
CA HIS A 67 -2.13 16.81 6.86
C HIS A 67 -2.25 15.49 6.09
N PRO A 68 -2.97 14.48 6.62
CA PRO A 68 -3.09 13.18 5.98
C PRO A 68 -3.73 13.27 4.58
N GLU A 69 -4.56 14.28 4.32
CA GLU A 69 -5.19 14.57 3.03
C GLU A 69 -4.17 14.89 1.91
N LYS A 70 -2.97 15.35 2.26
CA LYS A 70 -1.87 15.57 1.30
C LYS A 70 -1.13 14.29 0.92
N SER A 71 -1.53 13.15 1.45
CA SER A 71 -0.92 11.87 1.11
C SER A 71 -1.15 11.53 -0.37
N GLY A 72 -0.11 10.99 -1.03
CA GLY A 72 -0.22 10.50 -2.41
C GLY A 72 -1.23 9.35 -2.60
N ILE A 73 -1.72 8.75 -1.51
CA ILE A 73 -2.77 7.73 -1.51
C ILE A 73 -4.06 8.28 -2.14
N PHE A 74 -4.44 9.53 -1.85
CA PHE A 74 -5.62 10.17 -2.43
C PHE A 74 -5.47 10.48 -3.92
N LYS A 75 -4.23 10.63 -4.41
CA LYS A 75 -3.96 10.75 -5.85
C LYS A 75 -4.11 9.39 -6.56
N ALA A 76 -3.83 8.31 -5.84
CA ALA A 76 -3.98 6.95 -6.38
C ALA A 76 -5.43 6.48 -6.36
N ASN A 77 -6.20 6.87 -5.36
CA ASN A 77 -7.62 6.58 -5.21
C ASN A 77 -8.37 7.84 -4.77
N PRO A 78 -8.91 8.63 -5.71
CA PRO A 78 -9.67 9.84 -5.39
C PRO A 78 -10.94 9.56 -4.56
N ASP A 79 -11.56 8.40 -4.76
CA ASP A 79 -12.82 8.00 -4.13
C ASP A 79 -12.62 7.42 -2.72
N LEU A 80 -11.37 7.37 -2.23
CA LEU A 80 -10.98 6.67 -0.99
C LEU A 80 -11.86 7.04 0.22
N LEU A 81 -12.17 8.32 0.41
CA LEU A 81 -12.95 8.76 1.57
C LEU A 81 -14.42 8.34 1.46
N GLN A 82 -14.98 8.38 0.26
CA GLN A 82 -16.34 7.93 0.01
C GLN A 82 -16.45 6.41 0.18
N GLN A 83 -15.48 5.67 -0.35
CA GLN A 83 -15.38 4.23 -0.17
C GLN A 83 -15.25 3.86 1.31
N ALA A 84 -14.45 4.62 2.07
CA ALA A 84 -14.30 4.38 3.50
C ALA A 84 -15.60 4.62 4.28
N ASP A 85 -16.32 5.70 3.99
CA ASP A 85 -17.60 5.99 4.65
C ASP A 85 -18.62 4.88 4.33
N GLU A 86 -18.72 4.43 3.09
CA GLU A 86 -19.59 3.33 2.65
C GLU A 86 -19.21 2.00 3.31
N LEU A 87 -17.92 1.65 3.30
CA LEU A 87 -17.43 0.41 3.87
C LEU A 87 -17.78 0.27 5.36
N TYR A 88 -17.48 1.32 6.13
CA TYR A 88 -17.67 1.29 7.58
C TYR A 88 -19.12 1.57 8.04
N ALA A 89 -19.99 2.01 7.12
CA ALA A 89 -21.42 2.12 7.40
C ALA A 89 -22.11 0.76 7.43
N ASN A 90 -21.69 -0.19 6.58
CA ASN A 90 -22.35 -1.49 6.42
C ASN A 90 -21.35 -2.61 6.09
N ILE A 91 -20.57 -3.04 7.08
CA ILE A 91 -19.68 -4.19 6.94
C ILE A 91 -20.51 -5.47 6.90
N GLN A 92 -20.50 -6.18 5.79
CA GLN A 92 -21.19 -7.46 5.61
C GLN A 92 -20.32 -8.66 5.97
N TYR A 93 -19.04 -8.57 5.61
CA TYR A 93 -18.08 -9.65 5.83
C TYR A 93 -16.71 -9.11 6.20
N GLN A 94 -16.04 -9.77 7.12
CA GLN A 94 -14.67 -9.46 7.51
C GLN A 94 -13.95 -10.73 7.95
N ASP A 95 -12.72 -10.90 7.44
CA ASP A 95 -11.79 -11.94 7.90
C ASP A 95 -10.41 -11.37 8.25
N ASP A 96 -9.34 -12.17 8.15
CA ASP A 96 -7.95 -11.74 8.40
C ASP A 96 -7.37 -10.88 7.28
N TYR A 97 -7.95 -10.90 6.07
CA TYR A 97 -7.41 -10.30 4.86
C TYR A 97 -8.28 -9.19 4.33
N ILE A 98 -9.58 -9.39 4.31
CA ILE A 98 -10.52 -8.51 3.63
C ILE A 98 -11.60 -7.98 4.57
N ILE A 99 -12.13 -6.82 4.19
CA ILE A 99 -13.38 -6.25 4.71
C ILE A 99 -14.24 -5.96 3.49
N VAL A 100 -15.49 -6.39 3.51
CA VAL A 100 -16.44 -6.27 2.40
C VAL A 100 -17.73 -5.63 2.88
N SER A 101 -18.21 -4.64 2.15
CA SER A 101 -19.58 -4.12 2.23
C SER A 101 -20.35 -4.48 0.96
N ASP A 102 -21.58 -3.97 0.83
CA ASP A 102 -22.38 -4.14 -0.40
C ASP A 102 -21.62 -3.71 -1.67
N ARG A 103 -20.89 -2.61 -1.59
CA ARG A 103 -20.28 -1.96 -2.75
C ARG A 103 -18.77 -1.86 -2.70
N VAL A 104 -18.15 -2.00 -1.53
CA VAL A 104 -16.72 -1.74 -1.33
C VAL A 104 -15.99 -2.99 -0.84
N LEU A 105 -14.80 -3.20 -1.37
CA LEU A 105 -13.83 -4.18 -0.94
C LEU A 105 -12.59 -3.46 -0.42
N ALA A 106 -12.06 -3.88 0.72
CA ALA A 106 -10.84 -3.33 1.32
C ALA A 106 -9.89 -4.40 1.84
N ASN A 107 -8.61 -4.07 1.85
CA ASN A 107 -7.60 -4.86 2.54
C ASN A 107 -7.61 -4.52 4.04
N LYS A 108 -7.91 -5.49 4.90
CA LYS A 108 -7.97 -5.29 6.36
C LYS A 108 -6.65 -4.79 6.96
N LYS A 109 -5.51 -5.27 6.45
CA LYS A 109 -4.17 -4.88 6.93
C LYS A 109 -3.70 -3.53 6.39
N ALA A 110 -4.32 -3.07 5.31
CA ALA A 110 -4.05 -1.79 4.68
C ALA A 110 -5.37 -1.10 4.29
N PRO A 111 -6.13 -0.55 5.25
CA PRO A 111 -7.49 -0.02 5.01
C PRO A 111 -7.56 1.15 4.01
N PHE A 112 -6.43 1.71 3.61
CA PHE A 112 -6.34 2.68 2.52
C PHE A 112 -6.28 2.00 1.12
N GLN A 113 -6.10 0.69 1.05
CA GLN A 113 -6.25 -0.11 -0.16
C GLN A 113 -7.68 -0.62 -0.22
N MET A 114 -8.54 0.15 -0.87
CA MET A 114 -9.93 -0.20 -1.10
C MET A 114 -10.38 0.20 -2.49
N CYS A 115 -11.45 -0.42 -2.97
CA CYS A 115 -12.06 -0.10 -4.26
C CYS A 115 -13.57 -0.41 -4.24
N TRP A 116 -14.29 0.17 -5.19
CA TRP A 116 -15.62 -0.28 -5.52
C TRP A 116 -15.53 -1.69 -6.12
N ARG A 117 -16.40 -2.61 -5.68
CA ARG A 117 -16.40 -4.01 -6.15
C ARG A 117 -16.60 -4.11 -7.66
N GLU A 118 -17.41 -3.20 -8.23
CA GLU A 118 -17.69 -3.12 -9.68
C GLU A 118 -16.50 -2.59 -10.50
N GLU A 119 -15.55 -1.93 -9.84
CA GLU A 119 -14.35 -1.34 -10.46
C GLU A 119 -13.11 -2.21 -10.31
N ALA A 120 -13.24 -3.39 -9.74
CA ALA A 120 -12.22 -4.42 -9.74
C ALA A 120 -12.27 -5.16 -11.08
N TYR A 121 -11.21 -5.09 -11.88
CA TYR A 121 -11.17 -5.63 -13.24
C TYR A 121 -10.29 -6.85 -13.40
N GLY A 122 -9.36 -7.09 -12.48
CA GLY A 122 -8.49 -8.26 -12.54
C GLY A 122 -8.07 -8.76 -11.17
N ILE A 123 -8.05 -10.07 -10.98
CA ILE A 123 -7.60 -10.74 -9.76
C ILE A 123 -6.60 -11.81 -10.16
N TYR A 124 -5.37 -11.70 -9.66
CA TYR A 124 -4.36 -12.72 -9.94
C TYR A 124 -3.37 -12.89 -8.78
N GLN A 125 -2.77 -14.06 -8.73
CA GLN A 125 -1.69 -14.34 -7.79
C GLN A 125 -0.35 -13.95 -8.43
N HIS A 126 0.46 -13.23 -7.68
CA HIS A 126 1.82 -12.86 -8.03
C HIS A 126 2.79 -13.47 -7.03
N THR A 127 3.69 -14.32 -7.54
CA THR A 127 4.76 -14.92 -6.75
C THR A 127 6.08 -14.45 -7.31
N ALA A 128 6.95 -13.89 -6.47
CA ALA A 128 8.31 -13.59 -6.85
C ALA A 128 9.27 -14.49 -6.06
N SER A 129 10.26 -15.06 -6.76
CA SER A 129 11.29 -15.91 -6.20
C SER A 129 12.66 -15.50 -6.75
N MET A 130 13.69 -15.65 -5.93
CA MET A 130 15.08 -15.44 -6.32
C MET A 130 15.91 -16.59 -5.74
N ASN A 131 16.75 -17.20 -6.56
CA ASN A 131 17.60 -18.34 -6.16
C ASN A 131 16.80 -19.47 -5.47
N PHE A 132 15.64 -19.83 -6.05
CA PHE A 132 14.70 -20.86 -5.52
C PHE A 132 14.04 -20.51 -4.19
N ILE A 133 14.29 -19.34 -3.60
CA ILE A 133 13.62 -18.87 -2.41
C ILE A 133 12.49 -17.94 -2.84
N SER A 134 11.25 -18.33 -2.55
CA SER A 134 10.09 -17.43 -2.73
C SER A 134 10.15 -16.35 -1.66
N TYR A 135 10.10 -15.08 -2.04
CA TYR A 135 10.12 -13.95 -1.11
C TYR A 135 8.82 -13.12 -1.12
N THR A 136 7.99 -13.30 -2.12
CA THR A 136 6.63 -12.73 -2.12
C THR A 136 5.63 -13.73 -2.65
N ASN A 137 4.43 -13.71 -2.07
CA ASN A 137 3.25 -14.39 -2.55
C ASN A 137 2.06 -13.50 -2.23
N GLU A 138 1.54 -12.82 -3.24
CA GLU A 138 0.49 -11.82 -3.09
C GLU A 138 -0.66 -12.10 -4.05
N ILE A 139 -1.88 -11.86 -3.59
CA ILE A 139 -3.03 -11.74 -4.47
C ILE A 139 -3.21 -10.27 -4.77
N ILE A 140 -3.31 -9.96 -6.05
CA ILE A 140 -3.41 -8.60 -6.58
C ILE A 140 -4.79 -8.41 -7.18
N VAL A 141 -5.48 -7.33 -6.76
CA VAL A 141 -6.72 -6.87 -7.36
C VAL A 141 -6.44 -5.56 -8.09
N CYS A 142 -6.59 -5.56 -9.41
CA CYS A 142 -6.44 -4.40 -10.29
C CYS A 142 -7.76 -3.64 -10.39
N THR A 143 -7.71 -2.33 -10.19
CA THR A 143 -8.89 -1.47 -10.24
C THR A 143 -8.88 -0.53 -11.44
N LYS A 144 -9.94 0.28 -11.60
CA LYS A 144 -10.02 1.34 -12.62
C LYS A 144 -8.83 2.30 -12.56
N HIS A 145 -8.35 2.61 -11.37
CA HIS A 145 -7.20 3.47 -11.18
C HIS A 145 -5.91 2.65 -11.21
N LYS A 146 -5.09 2.82 -12.22
CA LYS A 146 -3.83 2.08 -12.41
C LYS A 146 -2.93 2.05 -11.17
N LYS A 147 -2.95 3.11 -10.36
CA LYS A 147 -2.14 3.24 -9.13
C LYS A 147 -2.85 2.68 -7.89
N ASN A 148 -4.16 2.45 -7.96
CA ASN A 148 -4.93 1.86 -6.88
C ASN A 148 -5.01 0.35 -7.08
N VAL A 149 -4.09 -0.38 -6.44
CA VAL A 149 -4.03 -1.83 -6.50
C VAL A 149 -4.12 -2.36 -5.07
N LEU A 150 -5.05 -3.29 -4.83
CA LEU A 150 -5.12 -3.98 -3.55
C LEU A 150 -4.17 -5.17 -3.59
N ARG A 151 -3.34 -5.29 -2.55
CA ARG A 151 -2.35 -6.37 -2.42
C ARG A 151 -2.56 -7.11 -1.12
N PHE A 152 -2.85 -8.38 -1.21
CA PHE A 152 -3.06 -9.27 -0.07
C PHE A 152 -1.88 -10.22 0.05
N ASN A 153 -1.02 -9.98 1.04
CA ASN A 153 0.13 -10.85 1.27
C ASN A 153 -0.31 -12.16 1.91
N VAL A 154 -0.07 -13.28 1.22
CA VAL A 154 -0.39 -14.63 1.65
C VAL A 154 0.86 -15.51 1.80
N TYR A 155 2.04 -14.91 1.85
CA TYR A 155 3.33 -15.59 1.86
C TYR A 155 3.47 -16.64 2.98
N ALA A 156 3.08 -16.28 4.21
CA ALA A 156 3.20 -17.14 5.38
C ALA A 156 2.06 -18.16 5.53
N LYS A 157 1.13 -18.19 4.57
CA LYS A 157 -0.06 -19.05 4.62
C LYS A 157 -0.03 -20.08 3.48
N GLY A 158 -0.56 -21.23 3.73
CA GLY A 158 -0.57 -22.32 2.75
C GLY A 158 -1.28 -21.98 1.43
N LYS A 159 -1.07 -22.82 0.43
CA LYS A 159 -1.66 -22.69 -0.91
C LYS A 159 -3.20 -22.61 -0.86
N ASP A 160 -3.81 -23.34 0.06
CA ASP A 160 -5.27 -23.38 0.24
C ASP A 160 -5.84 -22.02 0.67
N THR A 161 -5.11 -21.26 1.50
CA THR A 161 -5.52 -19.91 1.90
C THR A 161 -5.51 -18.94 0.71
N ALA A 162 -4.51 -19.04 -0.17
CA ALA A 162 -4.44 -18.21 -1.37
C ALA A 162 -5.59 -18.54 -2.34
N MET A 163 -5.88 -19.83 -2.55
CA MET A 163 -6.99 -20.28 -3.39
C MET A 163 -8.35 -19.84 -2.83
N GLY A 164 -8.57 -20.03 -1.52
CA GLY A 164 -9.81 -19.60 -0.86
C GLY A 164 -10.03 -18.09 -0.96
N LEU A 165 -8.98 -17.29 -0.76
CA LEU A 165 -9.06 -15.84 -0.90
C LEU A 165 -9.30 -15.41 -2.35
N MET A 166 -8.69 -16.07 -3.34
CA MET A 166 -8.97 -15.78 -4.76
C MET A 166 -10.42 -16.10 -5.12
N GLN A 167 -10.96 -17.22 -4.64
CA GLN A 167 -12.35 -17.61 -4.86
C GLN A 167 -13.31 -16.60 -4.23
N LEU A 168 -13.05 -16.17 -2.99
CA LEU A 168 -13.86 -15.17 -2.30
C LEU A 168 -13.82 -13.83 -3.04
N LEU A 169 -12.64 -13.38 -3.48
CA LEU A 169 -12.49 -12.14 -4.25
C LEU A 169 -13.23 -12.21 -5.59
N SER A 170 -13.22 -13.36 -6.27
CA SER A 170 -13.95 -13.54 -7.53
C SER A 170 -15.47 -13.43 -7.34
N GLN A 171 -15.99 -13.92 -6.22
CA GLN A 171 -17.41 -13.77 -5.87
C GLN A 171 -17.77 -12.34 -5.50
N CYS A 172 -16.84 -11.62 -4.84
CA CYS A 172 -17.05 -10.24 -4.44
C CYS A 172 -16.94 -9.24 -5.60
N CYS A 173 -16.22 -9.55 -6.68
CA CYS A 173 -15.89 -8.63 -7.77
C CYS A 173 -16.48 -9.13 -9.09
N PRO A 174 -17.73 -8.77 -9.43
CA PRO A 174 -18.46 -9.38 -10.56
C PRO A 174 -17.84 -9.08 -11.94
N ASN A 175 -17.10 -7.97 -12.06
CA ASN A 175 -16.49 -7.56 -13.33
C ASN A 175 -15.01 -8.00 -13.46
N ALA A 176 -14.48 -8.73 -12.48
CA ALA A 176 -13.07 -9.07 -12.46
C ALA A 176 -12.80 -10.39 -13.22
N MET A 177 -11.84 -10.34 -14.14
CA MET A 177 -11.24 -11.56 -14.69
C MET A 177 -10.22 -12.15 -13.72
N VAL A 178 -10.23 -13.47 -13.56
CA VAL A 178 -9.35 -14.18 -12.63
C VAL A 178 -8.23 -14.89 -13.38
N GLY A 179 -7.01 -14.76 -12.89
CA GLY A 179 -5.82 -15.40 -13.43
C GLY A 179 -4.84 -14.41 -14.05
N TYR A 180 -3.57 -14.82 -14.11
CA TYR A 180 -2.50 -14.03 -14.75
C TYR A 180 -2.31 -14.50 -16.18
N THR A 181 -3.20 -14.10 -17.08
CA THR A 181 -3.15 -14.43 -18.52
C THR A 181 -3.00 -13.18 -19.37
N PRO A 182 -2.51 -13.31 -20.63
CA PRO A 182 -2.45 -12.17 -21.55
C PRO A 182 -3.82 -11.52 -21.76
N GLU A 183 -4.89 -12.31 -21.79
CA GLU A 183 -6.27 -11.86 -21.95
C GLU A 183 -6.72 -11.01 -20.75
N THR A 184 -6.47 -11.49 -19.52
CA THR A 184 -6.77 -10.73 -18.30
C THR A 184 -6.03 -9.40 -18.28
N LEU A 185 -4.75 -9.39 -18.64
CA LEU A 185 -3.95 -8.17 -18.66
C LEU A 185 -4.42 -7.19 -19.74
N ALA A 186 -4.81 -7.70 -20.91
CA ALA A 186 -5.38 -6.87 -21.99
C ALA A 186 -6.72 -6.26 -21.56
N TYR A 187 -7.59 -7.07 -20.96
CA TYR A 187 -8.87 -6.62 -20.43
C TYR A 187 -8.71 -5.50 -19.38
N VAL A 188 -7.85 -5.72 -18.38
CA VAL A 188 -7.58 -4.71 -17.34
C VAL A 188 -7.08 -3.40 -17.94
N LYS A 189 -6.14 -3.45 -18.89
CA LYS A 189 -5.62 -2.27 -19.57
C LYS A 189 -6.73 -1.52 -20.34
N GLU A 190 -7.58 -2.25 -21.04
CA GLU A 190 -8.68 -1.66 -21.79
C GLU A 190 -9.71 -1.00 -20.87
N MET A 191 -10.11 -1.67 -19.78
CA MET A 191 -11.03 -1.11 -18.80
C MET A 191 -10.46 0.14 -18.11
N GLN A 192 -9.17 0.12 -17.77
CA GLN A 192 -8.48 1.29 -17.21
C GLN A 192 -8.38 2.45 -18.20
N ARG A 193 -8.23 2.16 -19.50
CA ARG A 193 -8.23 3.18 -20.56
C ARG A 193 -9.61 3.83 -20.71
N ARG A 194 -10.68 3.03 -20.73
CA ARG A 194 -12.06 3.53 -20.79
C ARG A 194 -12.44 4.41 -19.60
N ALA A 195 -11.97 4.05 -18.41
CA ALA A 195 -12.24 4.81 -17.19
C ALA A 195 -11.49 6.16 -17.11
N GLN A 196 -10.55 6.42 -18.01
CA GLN A 196 -9.80 7.68 -18.09
C GLN A 196 -10.33 8.64 -19.19
N GLN A 197 -11.28 8.19 -20.01
CA GLN A 197 -11.99 8.98 -21.00
C GLN A 197 -13.22 9.66 -20.41
#